data_82b6e24602e1af28cf99b2f462c83a51
#
_entry.id   82b6e24602e1af28cf99b2f462c83a51
#
_cell.length_a   1.000
_cell.length_b   1.000
_cell.length_c   1.000
_cell.angle_alpha   90.00
_cell.angle_beta   90.00
_cell.angle_gamma   90.00
#
_symmetry.space_group_name_H-M   'P 1'
#
loop_
_entity.id
_entity.type
_entity.pdbx_description
1 polymer ?
#
loop_
_entity_poly.entity_id
_entity_poly.type
_entity_poly.pdbx_seq_one_letter_code
_entity_poly.pdbx_strand_id
1 'polypeptide(L)'
;SMSEEQKTEWVLNYCRAMNQELAELTDSVPWKWWAKYQEFDEQNARVEVVDLFHFLISMAQVLGMTADDVFQAYLKKNEVNFKRQESGYTEKDQSDSKHI
;
A
#
# COMPACT_ATOMS: atom_id res chain seq x y z
N SER A 1 -16.69 14.84 -12.35
CA SER A 1 -16.07 14.24 -11.17
C SER A 1 -16.94 13.11 -10.60
N MET A 2 -16.31 12.19 -9.89
CA MET A 2 -17.01 11.06 -9.32
C MET A 2 -17.80 11.44 -8.06
N SER A 3 -18.97 10.83 -7.90
CA SER A 3 -19.75 10.95 -6.67
C SER A 3 -19.06 10.15 -5.54
N GLU A 4 -19.45 10.40 -4.31
CA GLU A 4 -18.94 9.60 -3.18
C GLU A 4 -19.28 8.13 -3.33
N GLU A 5 -20.45 7.82 -3.88
CA GLU A 5 -20.87 6.45 -4.14
C GLU A 5 -19.95 5.76 -5.17
N GLN A 6 -19.64 6.45 -6.25
CA GLN A 6 -18.71 5.94 -7.26
C GLN A 6 -17.30 5.77 -6.71
N LYS A 7 -16.83 6.71 -5.90
CA LYS A 7 -15.52 6.60 -5.26
C LYS A 7 -15.48 5.39 -4.34
N THR A 8 -16.54 5.17 -3.56
CA THR A 8 -16.64 4.00 -2.69
C THR A 8 -16.53 2.72 -3.48
N GLU A 9 -17.26 2.61 -4.58
CA GLU A 9 -17.23 1.43 -5.44
C GLU A 9 -15.81 1.15 -5.94
N TRP A 10 -15.13 2.16 -6.46
CA TRP A 10 -13.81 1.96 -7.05
C TRP A 10 -12.72 1.75 -6.02
N VAL A 11 -12.79 2.40 -4.87
CA VAL A 11 -11.86 2.12 -3.76
C VAL A 11 -11.98 0.65 -3.35
N LEU A 12 -13.22 0.15 -3.20
CA LEU A 12 -13.43 -1.26 -2.84
C LEU A 12 -12.95 -2.21 -3.93
N ASN A 13 -13.19 -1.88 -5.20
CA ASN A 13 -12.73 -2.71 -6.31
C ASN A 13 -11.20 -2.83 -6.31
N TYR A 14 -10.51 -1.72 -6.12
CA TYR A 14 -9.04 -1.75 -6.06
C TYR A 14 -8.52 -2.46 -4.82
N CYS A 15 -9.19 -2.32 -3.67
CA CYS A 15 -8.83 -3.06 -2.47
C CYS A 15 -8.93 -4.57 -2.70
N ARG A 16 -9.99 -5.02 -3.37
CA ARG A 16 -10.17 -6.44 -3.68
C ARG A 16 -9.10 -6.94 -4.65
N ALA A 17 -8.80 -6.14 -5.68
CA ALA A 17 -7.74 -6.48 -6.63
C ALA A 17 -6.39 -6.56 -5.92
N MET A 18 -6.08 -5.60 -5.05
CA MET A 18 -4.82 -5.60 -4.31
C MET A 18 -4.71 -6.77 -3.35
N ASN A 19 -5.82 -7.19 -2.72
CA ASN A 19 -5.80 -8.37 -1.87
C ASN A 19 -5.40 -9.62 -2.65
N GLN A 20 -5.89 -9.76 -3.88
CA GLN A 20 -5.50 -10.86 -4.75
C GLN A 20 -4.01 -10.78 -5.13
N GLU A 21 -3.54 -9.60 -5.49
CA GLU A 21 -2.13 -9.40 -5.84
C GLU A 21 -1.20 -9.66 -4.65
N LEU A 22 -1.63 -9.28 -3.44
CA LEU A 22 -0.87 -9.58 -2.22
C LEU A 22 -0.75 -11.09 -1.99
N ALA A 23 -1.81 -11.84 -2.27
CA ALA A 23 -1.76 -13.30 -2.17
C ALA A 23 -0.77 -13.88 -3.18
N GLU A 24 -0.79 -13.38 -4.41
CA GLU A 24 0.14 -13.81 -5.46
C GLU A 24 1.59 -13.46 -5.12
N LEU A 25 1.81 -12.26 -4.58
CA LEU A 25 3.14 -11.85 -4.12
C LEU A 25 3.63 -12.76 -2.98
N THR A 26 2.76 -13.05 -2.03
CA THR A 26 3.08 -13.95 -0.93
C THR A 26 3.53 -15.31 -1.46
N ASP A 27 2.84 -15.83 -2.47
CA ASP A 27 3.17 -17.13 -3.07
C ASP A 27 4.45 -17.10 -3.90
N SER A 28 4.97 -15.92 -4.20
CA SER A 28 6.26 -15.78 -4.92
C SER A 28 7.46 -16.06 -4.04
N VAL A 29 7.28 -16.08 -2.72
CA VAL A 29 8.37 -16.30 -1.77
C VAL A 29 8.09 -17.53 -0.89
N PRO A 30 9.13 -18.17 -0.33
CA PRO A 30 8.95 -19.39 0.48
C PRO A 30 8.44 -19.02 1.88
N TRP A 31 7.13 -18.93 2.04
CA TRP A 31 6.52 -18.50 3.30
C TRP A 31 5.90 -19.64 4.12
N LYS A 32 5.72 -20.84 3.49
CA LYS A 32 5.09 -21.98 4.16
C LYS A 32 6.12 -22.73 4.98
N TRP A 33 6.16 -22.51 6.29
CA TRP A 33 7.15 -23.15 7.17
C TRP A 33 7.01 -24.68 7.21
N TRP A 34 5.85 -25.22 6.84
CA TRP A 34 5.59 -26.65 6.84
C TRP A 34 5.96 -27.35 5.53
N ALA A 35 6.28 -26.60 4.49
CA ALA A 35 6.61 -27.16 3.18
C ALA A 35 8.11 -27.30 3.02
N LYS A 36 8.57 -28.46 2.48
CA LYS A 36 9.99 -28.72 2.27
C LYS A 36 10.54 -28.05 1.03
N TYR A 37 9.73 -27.93 0.00
CA TYR A 37 10.16 -27.42 -1.31
C TYR A 37 9.37 -26.17 -1.65
N GLN A 38 10.06 -25.04 -1.66
CA GLN A 38 9.49 -23.78 -2.04
C GLN A 38 10.55 -22.99 -2.79
N GLU A 39 10.14 -22.25 -3.80
CA GLU A 39 11.04 -21.42 -4.60
C GLU A 39 10.88 -19.96 -4.23
N PHE A 40 11.98 -19.23 -4.30
CA PHE A 40 11.98 -17.78 -4.25
C PHE A 40 11.93 -17.27 -5.68
N ASP A 41 10.75 -16.90 -6.15
CA ASP A 41 10.53 -16.38 -7.50
C ASP A 41 10.63 -14.86 -7.49
N GLU A 42 11.88 -14.36 -7.55
CA GLU A 42 12.14 -12.92 -7.48
C GLU A 42 11.50 -12.17 -8.64
N GLN A 43 11.54 -12.73 -9.84
CA GLN A 43 10.95 -12.07 -11.01
C GLN A 43 9.44 -11.89 -10.84
N ASN A 44 8.74 -12.93 -10.41
CA ASN A 44 7.31 -12.82 -10.17
C ASN A 44 7.00 -11.87 -9.02
N ALA A 45 7.80 -11.90 -7.95
CA ALA A 45 7.62 -10.97 -6.83
C ALA A 45 7.73 -9.52 -7.30
N ARG A 46 8.70 -9.21 -8.16
CA ARG A 46 8.86 -7.86 -8.72
C ARG A 46 7.65 -7.44 -9.55
N VAL A 47 7.13 -8.35 -10.37
CA VAL A 47 5.94 -8.07 -11.18
C VAL A 47 4.75 -7.73 -10.28
N GLU A 48 4.54 -8.52 -9.23
CA GLU A 48 3.41 -8.30 -8.31
C GLU A 48 3.54 -6.99 -7.55
N VAL A 49 4.75 -6.59 -7.17
CA VAL A 49 4.99 -5.28 -6.53
C VAL A 49 4.60 -4.15 -7.47
N VAL A 50 4.96 -4.25 -8.75
CA VAL A 50 4.60 -3.23 -9.74
C VAL A 50 3.08 -3.18 -9.91
N ASP A 51 2.41 -4.32 -9.95
CA ASP A 51 0.94 -4.38 -10.04
C ASP A 51 0.29 -3.67 -8.85
N LEU A 52 0.83 -3.86 -7.64
CA LEU A 52 0.34 -3.17 -6.44
C LEU A 52 0.49 -1.65 -6.57
N PHE A 53 1.63 -1.18 -7.07
CA PHE A 53 1.82 0.25 -7.32
C PHE A 53 0.81 0.77 -8.33
N HIS A 54 0.53 0.01 -9.36
CA HIS A 54 -0.44 0.40 -10.38
C HIS A 54 -1.83 0.61 -9.76
N PHE A 55 -2.28 -0.34 -8.94
CA PHE A 55 -3.56 -0.21 -8.25
C PHE A 55 -3.57 0.92 -7.24
N LEU A 56 -2.46 1.14 -6.52
CA LEU A 56 -2.35 2.25 -5.58
C LEU A 56 -2.48 3.61 -6.28
N ILE A 57 -1.81 3.77 -7.41
CA ILE A 57 -1.88 5.00 -8.20
C ILE A 57 -3.31 5.22 -8.69
N SER A 58 -3.96 4.17 -9.20
CA SER A 58 -5.35 4.26 -9.65
C SER A 58 -6.28 4.67 -8.51
N MET A 59 -6.09 4.10 -7.33
CA MET A 59 -6.90 4.43 -6.15
C MET A 59 -6.66 5.88 -5.71
N ALA A 60 -5.41 6.33 -5.73
CA ALA A 60 -5.07 7.73 -5.43
C ALA A 60 -5.81 8.69 -6.37
N GLN A 61 -5.86 8.35 -7.67
CA GLN A 61 -6.57 9.15 -8.67
C GLN A 61 -8.08 9.20 -8.38
N VAL A 62 -8.66 8.08 -7.97
CA VAL A 62 -10.08 8.04 -7.59
C VAL A 62 -10.34 9.01 -6.43
N LEU A 63 -9.40 9.12 -5.51
CA LEU A 63 -9.50 10.03 -4.35
C LEU A 63 -9.04 11.45 -4.66
N GLY A 64 -8.78 11.76 -5.94
CA GLY A 64 -8.42 13.10 -6.37
C GLY A 64 -7.00 13.53 -6.05
N MET A 65 -6.12 12.58 -5.76
CA MET A 65 -4.73 12.89 -5.43
C MET A 65 -3.88 12.94 -6.70
N THR A 66 -3.06 13.97 -6.82
CA THR A 66 -2.02 14.05 -7.85
C THR A 66 -0.75 13.33 -7.38
N ALA A 67 0.19 13.12 -8.29
CA ALA A 67 1.48 12.55 -7.91
C ALA A 67 2.18 13.41 -6.85
N ASP A 68 2.08 14.73 -6.97
CA ASP A 68 2.68 15.63 -5.98
C ASP A 68 1.99 15.52 -4.63
N ASP A 69 0.64 15.40 -4.60
CA ASP A 69 -0.11 15.20 -3.36
C ASP A 69 0.39 13.96 -2.62
N VAL A 70 0.56 12.86 -3.34
CA VAL A 70 1.05 11.60 -2.77
C VAL A 70 2.47 11.77 -2.25
N PHE A 71 3.32 12.41 -3.04
CA PHE A 71 4.72 12.61 -2.69
C PHE A 71 4.86 13.47 -1.42
N GLN A 72 4.13 14.58 -1.34
CA GLN A 72 4.19 15.46 -0.18
C GLN A 72 3.65 14.78 1.08
N ALA A 73 2.55 14.04 0.96
CA ALA A 73 1.99 13.29 2.08
C ALA A 73 2.97 12.21 2.56
N TYR A 74 3.62 11.53 1.62
CA TYR A 74 4.63 10.51 1.94
C TYR A 74 5.80 11.10 2.72
N LEU A 75 6.31 12.26 2.28
CA LEU A 75 7.40 12.94 2.99
C LEU A 75 7.01 13.31 4.42
N LYS A 76 5.79 13.79 4.62
CA LYS A 76 5.28 14.13 5.95
C LYS A 76 5.19 12.89 6.84
N LYS A 77 4.70 11.79 6.29
CA LYS A 77 4.62 10.52 7.03
C LYS A 77 6.01 10.03 7.45
N ASN A 78 6.99 10.13 6.54
CA ASN A 78 8.37 9.77 6.88
C ASN A 78 8.92 10.62 8.02
N GLU A 79 8.67 11.91 7.99
CA GLU A 79 9.11 12.82 9.05
C GLU A 79 8.50 12.45 10.40
N VAL A 80 7.20 12.19 10.43
CA VAL A 80 6.49 11.78 11.64
C VAL A 80 7.03 10.45 12.16
N ASN A 81 7.23 9.47 11.28
CA ASN A 81 7.77 8.17 11.66
C ASN A 81 9.18 8.28 12.22
N PHE A 82 10.01 9.13 11.63
CA PHE A 82 11.36 9.37 12.11
C PHE A 82 11.34 9.96 13.53
N LYS A 83 10.52 10.95 13.78
CA LYS A 83 10.37 11.56 15.10
C LYS A 83 9.90 10.57 16.16
N ARG A 84 8.97 9.67 15.77
CA ARG A 84 8.49 8.61 16.65
C ARG A 84 9.60 7.65 17.05
N GLN A 85 10.44 7.26 16.10
CA GLN A 85 11.58 6.39 16.37
C GLN A 85 12.57 7.04 17.34
N GLU A 86 12.84 8.33 17.16
CA GLU A 86 13.73 9.09 18.05
C GLU A 86 13.19 9.18 19.47
N SER A 87 11.87 9.35 19.62
CA SER A 87 11.22 9.50 20.92
C SER A 87 10.86 8.18 21.59
N GLY A 88 11.07 7.04 20.92
CA GLY A 88 10.67 5.73 21.41
C GLY A 88 9.17 5.51 21.37
N TYR A 89 8.47 6.17 20.45
CA TYR A 89 7.02 6.06 20.29
C TYR A 89 6.61 4.64 19.92
N THR A 90 5.61 4.10 20.60
CA THR A 90 5.11 2.74 20.38
C THR A 90 3.64 2.68 20.00
N GLU A 91 2.92 3.78 20.10
CA GLU A 91 1.49 3.86 19.78
C GLU A 91 1.26 4.82 18.64
N LYS A 92 0.18 4.56 17.86
CA LYS A 92 -0.20 5.44 16.76
C LYS A 92 -0.75 6.75 17.28
N ASP A 93 -0.18 7.86 16.82
CA ASP A 93 -0.66 9.20 17.16
C ASP A 93 -1.96 9.47 16.42
N GLN A 94 -2.95 10.06 17.13
CA GLN A 94 -4.23 10.42 16.54
C GLN A 94 -4.10 11.48 15.44
N SER A 95 -3.04 12.27 15.48
CA SER A 95 -2.80 13.32 14.49
C SER A 95 -2.24 12.78 13.16
N ASP A 96 -1.89 11.50 13.08
CA ASP A 96 -1.26 10.92 11.89
C ASP A 96 -2.11 11.09 10.63
N SER A 97 -3.42 10.91 10.74
CA SER A 97 -4.31 11.05 9.60
C SER A 97 -4.41 12.48 9.07
N LYS A 98 -3.99 13.45 9.87
CA LYS A 98 -4.03 14.87 9.51
C LYS A 98 -2.87 15.29 8.61
N HIS A 99 -1.88 14.42 8.41
CA HIS A 99 -0.73 14.70 7.56
C HIS A 99 -0.97 14.39 6.08
N ILE A 100 -2.13 13.82 5.78
CA ILE A 100 -2.56 13.51 4.42
C ILE A 100 -3.73 14.45 3.98
#